data_40f138d3e71c5cf30321e09245eaf41e
#
_entry.id   40f138d3e71c5cf30321e09245eaf41e
#
_cell.length_a   1.000
_cell.length_b   1.000
_cell.length_c   1.000
_cell.angle_alpha   90.00
_cell.angle_beta   90.00
_cell.angle_gamma   90.00
#
_symmetry.space_group_name_H-M   'P 1'
#
loop_
_entity.id
_entity.type
_entity.pdbx_description
1 polymer ?
#
loop_
_entity_poly.entity_id
_entity_poly.type
_entity_poly.pdbx_seq_one_letter_code
_entity_poly.pdbx_strand_id
1 'polypeptide(L)'
;MNRSSHREDFFQTTASLEESNRKAAKSRNQNGNPIKLPSKILAIIADPLHDGSVYVAESAGTARRVVLETGETAALFKGPTAPLTSLSLSPDGKLLFAGCWDKTVWSWDVHSKQPKRKYEGHSDFVKSVTCARVKGQDVLISGGADAKIIVFSIDSGERLYVLKGHLRGIQDLRIDPFSVEQDSSGIVLFSASSDREIRHSSIPPDTNDLSSSNPLIVHETSVYRLFFDADGDLWTASADKTVKCLARENDWTPNLVLEHPDFVRDVAVYEQGGWVVTACRDEEVRVWNRATGELFHTFSGHFEEVTGILLVGSTVVSISIDATIRQWSLRPADLQRAREEAQNKKNEEEQPKQESMLTEEEERELAELMEDDE
;
A
#
# COMPACT_ATOMS: atom_id res chain seq x y z
N MET A 1 -17.66 48.64 -4.26
CA MET A 1 -17.28 47.63 -5.29
C MET A 1 -15.95 47.04 -4.87
N ASN A 2 -15.97 45.95 -4.12
CA ASN A 2 -14.76 45.22 -3.73
C ASN A 2 -14.58 44.03 -4.72
N ARG A 3 -13.62 44.17 -5.61
CA ARG A 3 -13.12 43.04 -6.40
C ARG A 3 -12.10 42.31 -5.56
N SER A 4 -12.47 41.20 -4.95
CA SER A 4 -11.52 40.25 -4.40
C SER A 4 -10.96 39.43 -5.57
N SER A 5 -9.74 39.75 -5.96
CA SER A 5 -8.98 38.97 -6.94
C SER A 5 -8.35 37.78 -6.21
N HIS A 6 -9.05 36.65 -6.14
CA HIS A 6 -8.41 35.39 -5.87
C HIS A 6 -7.61 34.97 -7.10
N ARG A 7 -6.28 34.96 -6.98
CA ARG A 7 -5.32 34.63 -8.03
C ARG A 7 -5.31 33.15 -8.42
N GLU A 8 -6.11 32.30 -7.76
CA GLU A 8 -6.14 30.84 -7.94
C GLU A 8 -7.16 30.35 -8.97
N ASP A 9 -8.09 31.18 -9.43
CA ASP A 9 -9.19 30.76 -10.30
C ASP A 9 -8.93 30.89 -11.81
N PHE A 10 -7.73 31.30 -12.24
CA PHE A 10 -7.53 31.75 -13.63
C PHE A 10 -7.18 30.66 -14.62
N PHE A 11 -6.87 29.39 -14.24
CA PHE A 11 -6.51 28.32 -15.17
C PHE A 11 -6.93 26.92 -14.68
N GLN A 12 -8.17 26.74 -14.24
CA GLN A 12 -8.68 25.40 -14.05
C GLN A 12 -9.34 24.89 -15.32
N THR A 13 -8.88 23.75 -15.83
CA THR A 13 -9.55 23.07 -16.94
C THR A 13 -10.84 22.42 -16.44
N THR A 14 -11.84 22.26 -17.31
CA THR A 14 -13.11 21.57 -16.98
C THR A 14 -12.84 20.18 -16.36
N ALA A 15 -11.90 19.44 -16.91
CA ALA A 15 -11.48 18.13 -16.37
C ALA A 15 -10.92 18.23 -14.95
N SER A 16 -10.16 19.29 -14.62
CA SER A 16 -9.65 19.51 -13.25
C SER A 16 -10.75 19.85 -12.27
N LEU A 17 -11.78 20.59 -12.69
CA LEU A 17 -12.94 20.90 -11.87
C LEU A 17 -13.81 19.65 -11.62
N GLU A 18 -14.04 18.83 -12.65
CA GLU A 18 -14.78 17.58 -12.54
C GLU A 18 -14.06 16.60 -11.60
N GLU A 19 -12.74 16.48 -11.74
CA GLU A 19 -11.94 15.64 -10.83
C GLU A 19 -12.01 16.14 -9.38
N SER A 20 -11.90 17.46 -9.16
CA SER A 20 -12.03 18.07 -7.84
C SER A 20 -13.41 17.83 -7.22
N ASN A 21 -14.47 17.98 -8.01
CA ASN A 21 -15.85 17.73 -7.56
C ASN A 21 -16.07 16.23 -7.23
N ARG A 22 -15.55 15.33 -8.06
CA ARG A 22 -15.58 13.88 -7.81
C ARG A 22 -14.87 13.53 -6.50
N LYS A 23 -13.67 14.05 -6.28
CA LYS A 23 -12.90 13.84 -5.05
C LYS A 23 -13.62 14.42 -3.83
N ALA A 24 -14.20 15.62 -3.94
CA ALA A 24 -14.98 16.23 -2.87
C ALA A 24 -16.22 15.40 -2.51
N ALA A 25 -16.92 14.84 -3.48
CA ALA A 25 -18.04 13.94 -3.26
C ALA A 25 -17.57 12.63 -2.58
N LYS A 26 -16.52 11.99 -3.11
CA LYS A 26 -15.95 10.77 -2.51
C LYS A 26 -15.41 11.00 -1.08
N SER A 27 -14.87 12.16 -0.76
CA SER A 27 -14.29 12.45 0.56
C SER A 27 -15.29 12.43 1.73
N ARG A 28 -16.59 12.49 1.42
CA ARG A 28 -17.67 12.49 2.42
C ARG A 28 -18.17 11.08 2.76
N ASN A 29 -17.81 10.05 1.97
CA ASN A 29 -18.28 8.70 2.22
C ASN A 29 -17.69 8.11 3.52
N GLN A 30 -18.43 7.22 4.15
CA GLN A 30 -18.05 6.52 5.37
C GLN A 30 -17.69 5.05 5.10
N ASN A 31 -17.53 4.65 3.83
CA ASN A 31 -17.20 3.28 3.46
C ASN A 31 -15.87 2.86 4.10
N GLY A 32 -15.84 1.66 4.68
CA GLY A 32 -14.64 1.14 5.32
C GLY A 32 -14.23 1.85 6.61
N ASN A 33 -15.15 2.56 7.30
CA ASN A 33 -14.92 3.22 8.59
C ASN A 33 -13.64 4.08 8.60
N PRO A 34 -13.59 5.20 7.87
CA PRO A 34 -12.36 5.96 7.67
C PRO A 34 -11.81 6.54 8.96
N ILE A 35 -10.60 6.16 9.33
CA ILE A 35 -9.79 6.80 10.37
C ILE A 35 -8.95 7.88 9.69
N LYS A 36 -9.22 9.15 9.99
CA LYS A 36 -8.52 10.30 9.39
C LYS A 36 -7.27 10.65 10.19
N LEU A 37 -6.15 10.77 9.50
CA LEU A 37 -4.88 11.23 10.06
C LEU A 37 -4.53 12.63 9.54
N PRO A 38 -3.57 13.31 10.20
CA PRO A 38 -3.22 14.70 9.84
C PRO A 38 -2.52 14.85 8.49
N SER A 39 -1.90 13.80 7.97
CA SER A 39 -1.13 13.84 6.72
C SER A 39 -1.22 12.55 5.93
N LYS A 40 -0.81 12.59 4.66
CA LYS A 40 -0.81 11.47 3.72
C LYS A 40 -0.10 10.25 4.31
N ILE A 41 -0.66 9.07 4.13
CA ILE A 41 -0.11 7.82 4.67
C ILE A 41 0.62 7.10 3.54
N LEU A 42 1.86 6.68 3.78
CA LEU A 42 2.74 6.13 2.75
C LEU A 42 3.12 4.67 2.98
N ALA A 43 3.07 4.19 4.24
CA ALA A 43 3.32 2.80 4.57
C ALA A 43 2.54 2.36 5.80
N ILE A 44 2.28 1.06 5.90
CA ILE A 44 1.60 0.42 7.03
C ILE A 44 2.27 -0.92 7.34
N ILE A 45 2.39 -1.23 8.63
CA ILE A 45 2.77 -2.55 9.13
C ILE A 45 1.92 -2.92 10.35
N ALA A 46 1.75 -4.22 10.61
CA ALA A 46 1.09 -4.70 11.83
C ALA A 46 1.92 -4.40 13.09
N ASP A 47 1.26 -4.22 14.22
CA ASP A 47 1.90 -4.27 15.53
C ASP A 47 1.84 -5.71 16.05
N PRO A 48 2.97 -6.44 16.11
CA PRO A 48 2.96 -7.84 16.54
C PRO A 48 2.74 -8.01 18.06
N LEU A 49 2.81 -6.91 18.82
CA LEU A 49 2.66 -6.92 20.28
C LEU A 49 1.25 -6.52 20.72
N HIS A 50 0.45 -5.91 19.86
CA HIS A 50 -0.89 -5.43 20.18
C HIS A 50 -1.84 -5.71 19.03
N ASP A 51 -2.60 -6.78 19.13
CA ASP A 51 -3.62 -7.14 18.16
C ASP A 51 -4.56 -5.97 17.87
N GLY A 52 -4.92 -5.80 16.60
CA GLY A 52 -5.79 -4.70 16.17
C GLY A 52 -5.11 -3.31 16.15
N SER A 53 -3.80 -3.24 16.34
CA SER A 53 -3.01 -2.01 16.18
C SER A 53 -2.08 -2.09 14.97
N VAL A 54 -1.82 -0.94 14.36
CA VAL A 54 -0.92 -0.82 13.21
C VAL A 54 0.03 0.36 13.38
N TYR A 55 1.21 0.24 12.80
CA TYR A 55 2.10 1.39 12.60
C TYR A 55 1.93 1.93 11.20
N VAL A 56 1.84 3.25 11.08
CA VAL A 56 1.75 3.96 9.80
C VAL A 56 2.84 5.01 9.67
N ALA A 57 3.34 5.19 8.45
CA ALA A 57 4.31 6.22 8.09
C ALA A 57 3.60 7.36 7.35
N GLU A 58 3.85 8.59 7.78
CA GLU A 58 3.20 9.78 7.27
C GLU A 58 4.17 10.67 6.47
N SER A 59 3.61 11.38 5.48
CA SER A 59 4.36 12.36 4.67
C SER A 59 4.89 13.55 5.47
N ALA A 60 4.34 13.81 6.65
CA ALA A 60 4.84 14.84 7.57
C ALA A 60 6.07 14.42 8.39
N GLY A 61 6.67 13.25 8.11
CA GLY A 61 7.85 12.77 8.84
C GLY A 61 7.53 12.18 10.21
N THR A 62 6.30 11.74 10.42
CA THR A 62 5.87 11.12 11.67
C THR A 62 5.50 9.66 11.42
N ALA A 63 5.95 8.76 12.28
CA ALA A 63 5.35 7.43 12.38
C ALA A 63 4.38 7.40 13.55
N ARG A 64 3.32 6.61 13.42
CA ARG A 64 2.22 6.59 14.39
C ARG A 64 1.73 5.17 14.61
N ARG A 65 1.43 4.81 15.86
CA ARG A 65 0.68 3.60 16.19
C ARG A 65 -0.79 3.96 16.34
N VAL A 66 -1.65 3.31 15.58
CA VAL A 66 -3.09 3.53 15.55
C VAL A 66 -3.81 2.27 15.99
N VAL A 67 -4.79 2.39 16.88
CA VAL A 67 -5.72 1.32 17.25
C VAL A 67 -6.85 1.31 16.24
N LEU A 68 -7.04 0.22 15.52
CA LEU A 68 -8.00 0.13 14.40
C LEU A 68 -9.46 0.21 14.85
N GLU A 69 -9.77 -0.30 16.04
CA GLU A 69 -11.14 -0.30 16.56
C GLU A 69 -11.63 1.11 16.93
N THR A 70 -10.78 1.89 17.60
CA THR A 70 -11.15 3.22 18.10
C THR A 70 -10.70 4.37 17.20
N GLY A 71 -9.74 4.13 16.32
CA GLY A 71 -9.07 5.15 15.51
C GLY A 71 -8.08 6.01 16.31
N GLU A 72 -7.84 5.68 17.58
CA GLU A 72 -6.97 6.48 18.45
C GLU A 72 -5.49 6.28 18.13
N THR A 73 -4.74 7.37 18.26
CA THR A 73 -3.29 7.35 18.18
C THR A 73 -2.69 6.95 19.53
N ALA A 74 -2.24 5.70 19.64
CA ALA A 74 -1.63 5.17 20.85
C ALA A 74 -0.16 5.58 21.05
N ALA A 75 0.58 5.88 19.98
CA ALA A 75 1.95 6.35 20.04
C ALA A 75 2.32 7.23 18.85
N LEU A 76 3.24 8.18 19.07
CA LEU A 76 3.81 9.06 18.05
C LEU A 76 5.34 8.99 18.10
N PHE A 77 5.95 8.79 16.92
CA PHE A 77 7.39 8.74 16.71
C PHE A 77 7.78 9.91 15.82
N LYS A 78 8.47 10.89 16.40
CA LYS A 78 8.84 12.15 15.77
C LYS A 78 10.35 12.26 15.58
N GLY A 79 10.78 13.22 14.76
CA GLY A 79 12.18 13.54 14.53
C GLY A 79 12.44 14.02 13.11
N PRO A 80 12.12 13.20 12.07
CA PRO A 80 12.25 13.66 10.69
C PRO A 80 11.31 14.81 10.36
N THR A 81 11.72 15.63 9.39
CA THR A 81 10.87 16.68 8.79
C THR A 81 10.52 16.37 7.33
N ALA A 82 11.03 15.24 6.82
CA ALA A 82 10.78 14.75 5.47
C ALA A 82 9.89 13.50 5.51
N PRO A 83 9.17 13.16 4.41
CA PRO A 83 8.28 12.00 4.33
C PRO A 83 8.94 10.69 4.74
N LEU A 84 8.22 9.87 5.51
CA LEU A 84 8.57 8.49 5.79
C LEU A 84 7.91 7.58 4.74
N THR A 85 8.68 6.69 4.14
CA THR A 85 8.26 5.89 2.96
C THR A 85 7.98 4.44 3.25
N SER A 86 8.59 3.91 4.31
CA SER A 86 8.51 2.49 4.67
C SER A 86 8.74 2.31 6.16
N LEU A 87 8.27 1.20 6.71
CA LEU A 87 8.40 0.85 8.12
C LEU A 87 8.88 -0.60 8.27
N SER A 88 9.64 -0.86 9.33
CA SER A 88 9.97 -2.21 9.79
C SER A 88 10.18 -2.21 11.31
N LEU A 89 9.92 -3.34 11.96
CA LEU A 89 10.29 -3.56 13.36
C LEU A 89 11.56 -4.41 13.43
N SER A 90 12.35 -4.21 14.49
CA SER A 90 13.43 -5.15 14.81
C SER A 90 12.86 -6.55 15.11
N PRO A 91 13.64 -7.63 14.92
CA PRO A 91 13.20 -8.99 15.18
C PRO A 91 12.67 -9.22 16.63
N ASP A 92 13.16 -8.42 17.59
CA ASP A 92 12.68 -8.45 18.99
C ASP A 92 11.52 -7.49 19.28
N GLY A 93 11.02 -6.75 18.28
CA GLY A 93 9.91 -5.79 18.39
C GLY A 93 10.21 -4.50 19.16
N LYS A 94 11.46 -4.27 19.62
CA LYS A 94 11.77 -3.12 20.47
C LYS A 94 12.10 -1.84 19.73
N LEU A 95 12.52 -1.94 18.47
CA LEU A 95 12.87 -0.80 17.63
C LEU A 95 11.95 -0.72 16.43
N LEU A 96 11.45 0.49 16.17
CA LEU A 96 10.77 0.84 14.93
C LEU A 96 11.74 1.54 14.01
N PHE A 97 11.79 1.12 12.75
CA PHE A 97 12.61 1.73 11.70
C PHE A 97 11.72 2.33 10.63
N ALA A 98 12.14 3.46 10.05
CA ALA A 98 11.50 4.06 8.90
C ALA A 98 12.51 4.58 7.88
N GLY A 99 12.29 4.25 6.60
CA GLY A 99 12.96 4.91 5.49
C GLY A 99 12.45 6.34 5.32
N CYS A 100 13.35 7.28 5.03
CA CYS A 100 13.01 8.69 4.95
C CYS A 100 13.54 9.34 3.65
N TRP A 101 12.86 10.39 3.21
CA TRP A 101 13.31 11.20 2.06
C TRP A 101 14.55 12.05 2.39
N ASP A 102 14.92 12.17 3.66
CA ASP A 102 16.18 12.79 4.05
C ASP A 102 17.41 11.92 3.76
N LYS A 103 17.24 10.80 3.03
CA LYS A 103 18.28 9.83 2.63
C LYS A 103 18.80 8.95 3.76
N THR A 104 18.15 8.96 4.91
CA THR A 104 18.53 8.17 6.09
C THR A 104 17.43 7.19 6.48
N VAL A 105 17.80 6.19 7.27
CA VAL A 105 16.82 5.39 8.02
C VAL A 105 16.82 5.88 9.46
N TRP A 106 15.64 6.21 9.95
CA TRP A 106 15.45 6.57 11.35
C TRP A 106 15.07 5.37 12.18
N SER A 107 15.48 5.35 13.43
CA SER A 107 15.01 4.37 14.40
C SER A 107 14.53 5.01 15.69
N TRP A 108 13.52 4.41 16.28
CA TRP A 108 12.96 4.80 17.59
C TRP A 108 12.84 3.58 18.48
N ASP A 109 13.01 3.80 19.77
CA ASP A 109 12.63 2.83 20.78
C ASP A 109 11.10 2.82 20.91
N VAL A 110 10.48 1.64 20.75
CA VAL A 110 9.02 1.50 20.72
C VAL A 110 8.39 1.85 22.07
N HIS A 111 9.06 1.53 23.18
CA HIS A 111 8.53 1.78 24.53
C HIS A 111 8.62 3.26 24.91
N SER A 112 9.80 3.86 24.79
CA SER A 112 10.03 5.28 25.14
C SER A 112 9.56 6.24 24.06
N LYS A 113 9.35 5.77 22.81
CA LYS A 113 8.98 6.56 21.63
C LYS A 113 10.02 7.61 21.22
N GLN A 114 11.22 7.52 21.80
CA GLN A 114 12.31 8.46 21.52
C GLN A 114 13.15 8.01 20.32
N PRO A 115 13.64 8.94 19.49
CA PRO A 115 14.62 8.64 18.46
C PRO A 115 15.86 8.00 19.07
N LYS A 116 16.37 6.92 18.45
CA LYS A 116 17.53 6.21 18.93
C LYS A 116 18.75 6.43 18.05
N ARG A 117 18.63 6.19 16.74
CA ARG A 117 19.74 6.30 15.79
C ARG A 117 19.26 6.66 14.39
N LYS A 118 20.17 7.27 13.62
CA LYS A 118 20.04 7.43 12.17
C LYS A 118 21.08 6.54 11.50
N TYR A 119 20.69 5.90 10.41
CA TYR A 119 21.57 5.09 9.56
C TYR A 119 21.78 5.84 8.24
N GLU A 120 23.01 6.21 7.99
CA GLU A 120 23.41 7.03 6.85
C GLU A 120 24.19 6.21 5.83
N GLY A 121 24.07 6.55 4.54
CA GLY A 121 24.83 5.88 3.48
C GLY A 121 24.18 5.96 2.11
N HIS A 122 22.87 6.18 2.02
CA HIS A 122 22.21 6.44 0.75
C HIS A 122 22.48 7.86 0.26
N SER A 123 22.62 7.99 -1.07
CA SER A 123 22.80 9.30 -1.72
C SER A 123 21.47 9.91 -2.19
N ASP A 124 20.39 9.14 -2.11
CA ASP A 124 19.02 9.55 -2.46
C ASP A 124 18.02 8.93 -1.49
N PHE A 125 16.71 9.20 -1.67
CA PHE A 125 15.63 8.79 -0.78
C PHE A 125 15.68 7.30 -0.44
N VAL A 126 15.48 6.96 0.83
CA VAL A 126 15.28 5.57 1.24
C VAL A 126 13.82 5.20 0.98
N LYS A 127 13.59 4.14 0.23
CA LYS A 127 12.23 3.74 -0.21
C LYS A 127 11.70 2.52 0.51
N SER A 128 12.55 1.56 0.83
CA SER A 128 12.16 0.35 1.53
C SER A 128 13.13 0.01 2.66
N VAL A 129 12.60 -0.50 3.77
CA VAL A 129 13.39 -1.01 4.89
C VAL A 129 12.81 -2.34 5.36
N THR A 130 13.68 -3.26 5.73
CA THR A 130 13.33 -4.53 6.36
C THR A 130 14.38 -4.91 7.40
N CYS A 131 13.98 -5.68 8.39
CA CYS A 131 14.89 -6.18 9.44
C CYS A 131 14.87 -7.70 9.46
N ALA A 132 16.00 -8.30 9.80
CA ALA A 132 16.15 -9.74 9.95
C ALA A 132 17.15 -10.09 11.03
N ARG A 133 17.12 -11.34 11.48
CA ARG A 133 18.19 -11.96 12.24
C ARG A 133 19.00 -12.87 11.32
N VAL A 134 20.28 -12.59 11.21
CA VAL A 134 21.20 -13.32 10.33
C VAL A 134 22.37 -13.82 11.14
N LYS A 135 22.55 -15.14 11.24
CA LYS A 135 23.65 -15.76 12.02
C LYS A 135 23.74 -15.21 13.46
N GLY A 136 22.59 -15.01 14.11
CA GLY A 136 22.51 -14.47 15.47
C GLY A 136 22.69 -12.95 15.60
N GLN A 137 22.94 -12.24 14.52
CA GLN A 137 23.04 -10.77 14.48
C GLN A 137 21.78 -10.14 13.90
N ASP A 138 21.24 -9.13 14.55
CA ASP A 138 20.11 -8.36 14.02
C ASP A 138 20.63 -7.33 13.01
N VAL A 139 20.09 -7.39 11.80
CA VAL A 139 20.44 -6.52 10.68
C VAL A 139 19.27 -5.70 10.19
N LEU A 140 19.55 -4.46 9.79
CA LEU A 140 18.65 -3.57 9.07
C LEU A 140 19.08 -3.53 7.61
N ILE A 141 18.16 -3.75 6.70
CA ILE A 141 18.38 -3.72 5.26
C ILE A 141 17.55 -2.58 4.67
N SER A 142 18.18 -1.70 3.92
CA SER A 142 17.51 -0.54 3.30
C SER A 142 17.75 -0.48 1.80
N GLY A 143 16.72 -0.12 1.05
CA GLY A 143 16.75 0.11 -0.40
C GLY A 143 16.51 1.57 -0.72
N GLY A 144 17.36 2.17 -1.53
CA GLY A 144 17.31 3.59 -1.88
C GLY A 144 16.94 3.86 -3.34
N ALA A 145 16.50 5.09 -3.60
CA ALA A 145 16.34 5.62 -4.95
C ALA A 145 17.67 5.73 -5.70
N ASP A 146 18.80 5.63 -4.98
CA ASP A 146 20.16 5.57 -5.50
C ASP A 146 20.54 4.18 -6.07
N ALA A 147 19.57 3.28 -6.22
CA ALA A 147 19.74 1.91 -6.74
C ALA A 147 20.62 1.00 -5.89
N LYS A 148 20.89 1.36 -4.64
CA LYS A 148 21.69 0.56 -3.71
C LYS A 148 20.81 -0.10 -2.68
N ILE A 149 21.30 -1.26 -2.20
CA ILE A 149 20.80 -1.90 -0.98
C ILE A 149 21.93 -1.85 0.04
N ILE A 150 21.65 -1.35 1.23
CA ILE A 150 22.63 -1.23 2.31
C ILE A 150 22.18 -2.07 3.49
N VAL A 151 23.07 -2.88 4.00
CA VAL A 151 22.87 -3.72 5.19
C VAL A 151 23.65 -3.13 6.34
N PHE A 152 23.00 -2.88 7.46
CA PHE A 152 23.59 -2.34 8.69
C PHE A 152 23.44 -3.33 9.84
N SER A 153 24.40 -3.32 10.76
CA SER A 153 24.21 -3.91 12.09
C SER A 153 23.26 -3.02 12.90
N ILE A 154 22.22 -3.60 13.48
CA ILE A 154 21.30 -2.85 14.36
C ILE A 154 22.02 -2.41 15.64
N ASP A 155 22.86 -3.27 16.20
CA ASP A 155 23.55 -3.03 17.47
C ASP A 155 24.62 -1.93 17.35
N SER A 156 25.57 -2.07 16.42
CA SER A 156 26.65 -1.10 16.25
C SER A 156 26.22 0.13 15.43
N GLY A 157 25.26 -0.04 14.49
CA GLY A 157 24.88 0.96 13.50
C GLY A 157 25.83 1.03 12.31
N GLU A 158 26.84 0.15 12.27
CA GLU A 158 27.82 0.12 11.19
C GLU A 158 27.23 -0.50 9.93
N ARG A 159 27.69 -0.01 8.79
CA ARG A 159 27.36 -0.54 7.49
C ARG A 159 28.19 -1.81 7.23
N LEU A 160 27.50 -2.94 7.09
CA LEU A 160 28.11 -4.24 6.85
C LEU A 160 28.36 -4.48 5.36
N TYR A 161 27.33 -4.26 4.53
CA TYR A 161 27.37 -4.55 3.08
C TYR A 161 26.69 -3.45 2.28
N VAL A 162 27.13 -3.27 1.04
CA VAL A 162 26.48 -2.41 0.03
C VAL A 162 26.34 -3.22 -1.24
N LEU A 163 25.10 -3.63 -1.57
CA LEU A 163 24.79 -4.38 -2.77
C LEU A 163 24.44 -3.41 -3.90
N LYS A 164 25.00 -3.65 -5.08
CA LYS A 164 24.80 -2.88 -6.30
C LYS A 164 24.39 -3.83 -7.43
N GLY A 165 23.79 -3.31 -8.49
CA GLY A 165 23.41 -4.12 -9.65
C GLY A 165 22.08 -3.69 -10.26
N HIS A 166 21.18 -3.11 -9.47
CA HIS A 166 20.02 -2.41 -10.03
C HIS A 166 20.44 -1.12 -10.73
N LEU A 167 19.73 -0.79 -11.84
CA LEU A 167 20.00 0.41 -12.64
C LEU A 167 19.17 1.62 -12.20
N ARG A 168 18.10 1.38 -11.44
CA ARG A 168 17.19 2.40 -10.92
C ARG A 168 16.84 2.12 -9.47
N GLY A 169 16.14 3.07 -8.85
CA GLY A 169 15.77 3.02 -7.44
C GLY A 169 15.02 1.75 -7.02
N ILE A 170 15.42 1.22 -5.88
CA ILE A 170 14.75 0.10 -5.22
C ILE A 170 13.37 0.58 -4.77
N GLN A 171 12.35 -0.24 -4.99
CA GLN A 171 10.99 0.06 -4.57
C GLN A 171 10.56 -0.78 -3.36
N ASP A 172 10.89 -2.07 -3.34
CA ASP A 172 10.58 -2.95 -2.21
C ASP A 172 11.68 -3.98 -1.96
N LEU A 173 11.76 -4.43 -0.71
CA LEU A 173 12.66 -5.45 -0.21
C LEU A 173 11.86 -6.49 0.57
N ARG A 174 12.03 -7.76 0.23
CA ARG A 174 11.39 -8.88 0.93
C ARG A 174 12.38 -9.99 1.19
N ILE A 175 12.28 -10.56 2.37
CA ILE A 175 13.05 -11.74 2.75
C ILE A 175 12.22 -12.96 2.38
N ASP A 176 12.84 -13.92 1.72
CA ASP A 176 12.23 -15.22 1.43
C ASP A 176 11.93 -15.95 2.74
N PRO A 177 10.67 -16.23 3.07
CA PRO A 177 10.29 -16.85 4.33
C PRO A 177 10.94 -18.23 4.51
N PHE A 178 11.11 -19.01 3.45
CA PHE A 178 11.73 -20.33 3.53
C PHE A 178 13.25 -20.29 3.78
N SER A 179 13.90 -19.16 3.47
CA SER A 179 15.31 -19.00 3.77
C SER A 179 15.59 -18.76 5.26
N VAL A 180 14.60 -18.22 6.00
CA VAL A 180 14.73 -17.95 7.43
C VAL A 180 14.70 -19.25 8.25
N GLU A 181 13.99 -20.26 7.80
CA GLU A 181 13.84 -21.55 8.50
C GLU A 181 15.12 -22.41 8.46
N GLN A 182 16.02 -22.14 7.52
CA GLN A 182 17.23 -22.93 7.32
C GLN A 182 18.43 -22.48 8.17
N ASP A 183 18.28 -21.56 9.06
CA ASP A 183 19.09 -20.99 10.17
C ASP A 183 20.64 -21.04 10.10
N SER A 184 21.25 -21.75 9.17
CA SER A 184 22.70 -21.99 9.17
C SER A 184 23.49 -21.20 8.13
N SER A 185 22.89 -20.73 7.05
CA SER A 185 23.62 -20.11 5.92
C SER A 185 23.38 -18.63 5.71
N GLY A 186 22.34 -18.06 6.29
CA GLY A 186 21.90 -16.69 6.04
C GLY A 186 20.48 -16.66 5.49
N ILE A 187 20.04 -15.49 5.04
CA ILE A 187 18.71 -15.28 4.45
C ILE A 187 18.84 -14.95 2.96
N VAL A 188 17.79 -15.20 2.19
CA VAL A 188 17.67 -14.74 0.81
C VAL A 188 16.78 -13.49 0.77
N LEU A 189 17.35 -12.41 0.25
CA LEU A 189 16.68 -11.14 0.06
C LEU A 189 16.24 -10.99 -1.40
N PHE A 190 14.96 -10.68 -1.63
CA PHE A 190 14.43 -10.24 -2.91
C PHE A 190 14.30 -8.73 -2.93
N SER A 191 14.67 -8.12 -4.06
CA SER A 191 14.58 -6.68 -4.30
C SER A 191 13.83 -6.39 -5.60
N ALA A 192 12.87 -5.48 -5.52
CA ALA A 192 12.14 -4.95 -6.67
C ALA A 192 12.58 -3.54 -6.99
N SER A 193 12.69 -3.20 -8.26
CA SER A 193 13.20 -1.91 -8.70
C SER A 193 12.35 -1.24 -9.79
N SER A 194 12.59 0.05 -9.96
CA SER A 194 12.06 0.83 -11.07
C SER A 194 12.71 0.49 -12.44
N ASP A 195 13.73 -0.34 -12.46
CA ASP A 195 14.34 -0.89 -13.68
C ASP A 195 13.59 -2.10 -14.23
N ARG A 196 12.41 -2.46 -13.63
CA ARG A 196 11.56 -3.62 -13.91
C ARG A 196 12.11 -4.98 -13.47
N GLU A 197 13.31 -4.99 -12.91
CA GLU A 197 13.97 -6.22 -12.48
C GLU A 197 13.61 -6.56 -11.04
N ILE A 198 13.46 -7.85 -10.79
CA ILE A 198 13.44 -8.44 -9.46
C ILE A 198 14.73 -9.24 -9.33
N ARG A 199 15.53 -8.95 -8.32
CA ARG A 199 16.79 -9.64 -8.05
C ARG A 199 16.74 -10.28 -6.67
N HIS A 200 17.49 -11.34 -6.49
CA HIS A 200 17.68 -11.97 -5.18
C HIS A 200 19.16 -12.15 -4.86
N SER A 201 19.50 -12.13 -3.58
CA SER A 201 20.85 -12.32 -3.07
C SER A 201 20.80 -12.89 -1.66
N SER A 202 21.80 -13.70 -1.31
CA SER A 202 22.03 -14.12 0.07
C SER A 202 22.50 -12.96 0.95
N ILE A 203 22.16 -12.99 2.23
CA ILE A 203 22.70 -12.11 3.26
C ILE A 203 23.25 -13.02 4.39
N PRO A 204 24.55 -13.06 4.66
CA PRO A 204 25.64 -12.30 4.01
C PRO A 204 25.76 -12.59 2.53
N PRO A 205 26.10 -11.61 1.71
CA PRO A 205 26.20 -11.81 0.27
C PRO A 205 27.50 -12.54 -0.10
N ASP A 206 27.42 -13.41 -1.13
CA ASP A 206 28.61 -14.03 -1.73
C ASP A 206 29.43 -13.01 -2.52
N THR A 207 28.76 -12.02 -3.07
CA THR A 207 29.34 -10.87 -3.77
C THR A 207 28.49 -9.63 -3.54
N ASN A 208 29.12 -8.46 -3.51
CA ASN A 208 28.41 -7.17 -3.40
C ASN A 208 27.80 -6.70 -4.75
N ASP A 209 27.94 -7.49 -5.79
CA ASP A 209 27.44 -7.21 -7.12
C ASP A 209 26.27 -8.13 -7.48
N LEU A 210 25.04 -7.58 -7.44
CA LEU A 210 23.81 -8.27 -7.83
C LEU A 210 23.72 -8.50 -9.35
N SER A 211 24.56 -7.83 -10.16
CA SER A 211 24.50 -7.99 -11.61
C SER A 211 24.97 -9.37 -12.08
N SER A 212 25.66 -10.12 -11.22
CA SER A 212 26.07 -11.49 -11.46
C SER A 212 24.94 -12.51 -11.41
N SER A 213 23.79 -12.18 -10.76
CA SER A 213 22.60 -13.03 -10.74
C SER A 213 21.68 -12.70 -11.91
N ASN A 214 21.02 -13.72 -12.49
CA ASN A 214 20.01 -13.49 -13.50
C ASN A 214 18.79 -12.83 -12.86
N PRO A 215 18.34 -11.63 -13.34
CA PRO A 215 17.14 -10.99 -12.82
C PRO A 215 15.88 -11.69 -13.32
N LEU A 216 14.83 -11.67 -12.53
CA LEU A 216 13.49 -12.00 -12.98
C LEU A 216 12.90 -10.75 -13.66
N ILE A 217 12.64 -10.85 -14.97
CA ILE A 217 12.05 -9.78 -15.77
C ILE A 217 10.68 -10.25 -16.22
N VAL A 218 9.70 -10.02 -15.38
CA VAL A 218 8.32 -10.46 -15.60
C VAL A 218 7.36 -9.30 -15.86
N HIS A 219 7.81 -8.07 -15.60
CA HIS A 219 7.04 -6.83 -15.79
C HIS A 219 7.66 -5.93 -16.85
N GLU A 220 6.82 -5.09 -17.46
CA GLU A 220 7.25 -4.14 -18.49
C GLU A 220 7.84 -2.85 -17.91
N THR A 221 7.47 -2.52 -16.66
CA THR A 221 7.88 -1.28 -15.99
C THR A 221 8.22 -1.54 -14.51
N SER A 222 8.26 -0.48 -13.71
CA SER A 222 8.61 -0.52 -12.28
C SER A 222 7.79 -1.55 -11.49
N VAL A 223 8.47 -2.38 -10.72
CA VAL A 223 7.85 -3.28 -9.74
C VAL A 223 7.80 -2.55 -8.40
N TYR A 224 6.60 -2.35 -7.86
CA TYR A 224 6.39 -1.56 -6.65
C TYR A 224 6.37 -2.38 -5.38
N ARG A 225 5.88 -3.62 -5.45
CA ARG A 225 5.70 -4.46 -4.27
C ARG A 225 6.00 -5.91 -4.55
N LEU A 226 6.55 -6.58 -3.55
CA LEU A 226 6.76 -8.02 -3.48
C LEU A 226 6.00 -8.56 -2.27
N PHE A 227 5.38 -9.72 -2.40
CA PHE A 227 4.70 -10.40 -1.32
C PHE A 227 4.87 -11.92 -1.49
N PHE A 228 5.36 -12.62 -0.47
CA PHE A 228 5.38 -14.07 -0.44
C PHE A 228 4.13 -14.59 0.24
N ASP A 229 3.46 -15.55 -0.39
CA ASP A 229 2.36 -16.26 0.21
C ASP A 229 2.84 -17.46 1.05
N ALA A 230 1.90 -18.20 1.64
CA ALA A 230 2.21 -19.34 2.50
C ALA A 230 2.85 -20.52 1.76
N ASP A 231 2.59 -20.66 0.44
CA ASP A 231 3.20 -21.66 -0.41
C ASP A 231 4.61 -21.25 -0.85
N GLY A 232 4.99 -19.99 -0.57
CA GLY A 232 6.26 -19.39 -0.94
C GLY A 232 6.29 -18.85 -2.36
N ASP A 233 5.15 -18.78 -3.04
CA ASP A 233 5.02 -18.14 -4.33
C ASP A 233 5.16 -16.61 -4.17
N LEU A 234 5.75 -15.96 -5.16
CA LEU A 234 6.04 -14.54 -5.14
C LEU A 234 4.99 -13.76 -5.93
N TRP A 235 4.20 -12.99 -5.22
CA TRP A 235 3.26 -12.03 -5.79
C TRP A 235 3.94 -10.68 -5.98
N THR A 236 3.71 -10.07 -7.14
CA THR A 236 4.38 -8.84 -7.56
C THR A 236 3.37 -7.83 -8.08
N ALA A 237 3.43 -6.59 -7.62
CA ALA A 237 2.59 -5.49 -8.09
C ALA A 237 3.41 -4.46 -8.86
N SER A 238 2.90 -3.99 -10.01
CA SER A 238 3.66 -3.17 -10.94
C SER A 238 2.90 -1.96 -11.48
N ALA A 239 3.68 -1.01 -11.99
CA ALA A 239 3.22 0.12 -12.77
C ALA A 239 2.77 -0.27 -14.21
N ASP A 240 3.00 -1.50 -14.65
CA ASP A 240 2.42 -2.03 -15.89
C ASP A 240 0.94 -2.40 -15.77
N LYS A 241 0.31 -2.06 -14.63
CA LYS A 241 -1.09 -2.31 -14.30
C LYS A 241 -1.41 -3.78 -14.06
N THR A 242 -0.41 -4.59 -13.76
CA THR A 242 -0.61 -6.02 -13.46
C THR A 242 -0.11 -6.39 -12.08
N VAL A 243 -0.76 -7.40 -11.51
CA VAL A 243 -0.22 -8.23 -10.43
C VAL A 243 0.05 -9.60 -11.02
N LYS A 244 1.21 -10.17 -10.70
CA LYS A 244 1.59 -11.50 -11.15
C LYS A 244 1.96 -12.39 -9.97
N CYS A 245 1.52 -13.64 -10.02
CA CYS A 245 1.98 -14.71 -9.14
C CYS A 245 3.07 -15.47 -9.84
N LEU A 246 4.24 -15.56 -9.23
CA LEU A 246 5.40 -16.26 -9.76
C LEU A 246 5.58 -17.56 -8.96
N ALA A 247 5.40 -18.69 -9.62
CA ALA A 247 5.46 -19.99 -8.98
C ALA A 247 6.91 -20.37 -8.65
N ARG A 248 7.18 -20.61 -7.37
CA ARG A 248 8.51 -21.04 -6.89
C ARG A 248 8.95 -22.35 -7.55
N GLU A 249 8.04 -23.33 -7.64
CA GLU A 249 8.33 -24.66 -8.21
C GLU A 249 8.64 -24.61 -9.71
N ASN A 250 8.20 -23.55 -10.42
CA ASN A 250 8.40 -23.36 -11.86
C ASN A 250 9.44 -22.28 -12.17
N ASP A 251 10.49 -22.18 -11.35
CA ASP A 251 11.57 -21.22 -11.54
C ASP A 251 11.07 -19.77 -11.71
N TRP A 252 10.13 -19.39 -10.86
CA TRP A 252 9.52 -18.05 -10.80
C TRP A 252 8.80 -17.61 -12.07
N THR A 253 8.29 -18.57 -12.86
CA THR A 253 7.46 -18.22 -14.02
C THR A 253 6.07 -17.77 -13.59
N PRO A 254 5.48 -16.76 -14.26
CA PRO A 254 4.12 -16.31 -13.96
C PRO A 254 3.09 -17.41 -14.23
N ASN A 255 2.30 -17.79 -13.23
CA ASN A 255 1.19 -18.72 -13.34
C ASN A 255 -0.19 -18.05 -13.31
N LEU A 256 -0.26 -16.82 -12.79
CA LEU A 256 -1.48 -16.01 -12.75
C LEU A 256 -1.15 -14.53 -13.00
N VAL A 257 -2.04 -13.86 -13.74
CA VAL A 257 -1.94 -12.42 -14.02
C VAL A 257 -3.28 -11.75 -13.75
N LEU A 258 -3.27 -10.70 -12.93
CA LEU A 258 -4.44 -9.89 -12.60
C LEU A 258 -4.28 -8.50 -13.23
N GLU A 259 -5.19 -8.14 -14.14
CA GLU A 259 -5.14 -6.87 -14.87
C GLU A 259 -5.95 -5.77 -14.16
N HIS A 260 -5.40 -4.56 -14.13
CA HIS A 260 -5.98 -3.41 -13.47
C HIS A 260 -6.07 -2.21 -14.42
N PRO A 261 -6.99 -1.25 -14.17
CA PRO A 261 -7.11 -0.05 -15.00
C PRO A 261 -5.93 0.92 -14.84
N ASP A 262 -5.23 0.90 -13.70
CA ASP A 262 -4.10 1.78 -13.39
C ASP A 262 -3.02 1.05 -12.58
N PHE A 263 -1.95 1.74 -12.20
CA PHE A 263 -0.79 1.21 -11.48
C PHE A 263 -1.19 0.51 -10.18
N VAL A 264 -0.67 -0.68 -9.96
CA VAL A 264 -0.91 -1.42 -8.72
C VAL A 264 0.21 -1.15 -7.73
N ARG A 265 -0.17 -0.72 -6.53
CA ARG A 265 0.77 -0.27 -5.49
C ARG A 265 1.11 -1.36 -4.48
N ASP A 266 0.15 -2.21 -4.16
CA ASP A 266 0.34 -3.25 -3.16
C ASP A 266 -0.50 -4.48 -3.46
N VAL A 267 -0.07 -5.62 -2.94
CA VAL A 267 -0.76 -6.92 -3.06
C VAL A 267 -0.59 -7.69 -1.76
N ALA A 268 -1.65 -8.37 -1.35
CA ALA A 268 -1.64 -9.30 -0.21
C ALA A 268 -2.53 -10.51 -0.52
N VAL A 269 -2.18 -11.66 0.06
CA VAL A 269 -2.94 -12.91 -0.12
C VAL A 269 -3.57 -13.32 1.20
N TYR A 270 -4.89 -13.50 1.20
CA TYR A 270 -5.64 -14.02 2.32
C TYR A 270 -5.92 -15.51 2.11
N GLU A 271 -5.04 -16.35 2.65
CA GLU A 271 -5.01 -17.80 2.42
C GLU A 271 -6.30 -18.49 2.83
N GLN A 272 -6.79 -18.20 4.03
CA GLN A 272 -7.98 -18.85 4.60
C GLN A 272 -9.24 -18.65 3.75
N GLY A 273 -9.32 -17.54 3.02
CA GLY A 273 -10.45 -17.21 2.16
C GLY A 273 -10.20 -17.51 0.69
N GLY A 274 -8.97 -17.83 0.29
CA GLY A 274 -8.59 -18.00 -1.13
C GLY A 274 -8.67 -16.68 -1.92
N TRP A 275 -8.37 -15.55 -1.27
CA TRP A 275 -8.46 -14.22 -1.87
C TRP A 275 -7.11 -13.57 -2.07
N VAL A 276 -6.96 -12.88 -3.19
CA VAL A 276 -5.90 -11.90 -3.43
C VAL A 276 -6.51 -10.52 -3.32
N VAL A 277 -5.85 -9.63 -2.59
CA VAL A 277 -6.29 -8.25 -2.43
C VAL A 277 -5.24 -7.33 -3.02
N THR A 278 -5.67 -6.34 -3.78
CA THR A 278 -4.78 -5.41 -4.48
C THR A 278 -5.16 -3.95 -4.20
N ALA A 279 -4.15 -3.11 -4.04
CA ALA A 279 -4.29 -1.67 -3.90
C ALA A 279 -3.86 -0.98 -5.20
N CYS A 280 -4.70 -0.11 -5.74
CA CYS A 280 -4.47 0.51 -7.03
C CYS A 280 -4.45 2.05 -6.94
N ARG A 281 -3.77 2.68 -7.88
CA ARG A 281 -3.69 4.13 -8.01
C ARG A 281 -5.05 4.77 -8.35
N ASP A 282 -5.97 3.99 -8.94
CA ASP A 282 -7.32 4.43 -9.27
C ASP A 282 -8.26 4.57 -8.06
N GLU A 283 -7.70 4.60 -6.83
CA GLU A 283 -8.40 4.81 -5.56
C GLU A 283 -9.16 3.59 -5.03
N GLU A 284 -9.05 2.43 -5.71
CA GLU A 284 -9.86 1.24 -5.40
C GLU A 284 -9.03 0.11 -4.79
N VAL A 285 -9.67 -0.68 -3.92
CA VAL A 285 -9.14 -1.93 -3.38
C VAL A 285 -9.94 -3.08 -3.97
N ARG A 286 -9.27 -4.02 -4.65
CA ARG A 286 -9.92 -5.14 -5.35
C ARG A 286 -9.64 -6.46 -4.67
N VAL A 287 -10.66 -7.31 -4.67
CA VAL A 287 -10.60 -8.69 -4.17
C VAL A 287 -10.79 -9.64 -5.34
N TRP A 288 -9.83 -10.53 -5.50
CA TRP A 288 -9.75 -11.49 -6.60
C TRP A 288 -9.79 -12.91 -6.06
N ASN A 289 -10.40 -13.82 -6.80
CA ASN A 289 -10.28 -15.24 -6.51
C ASN A 289 -8.86 -15.73 -6.84
N ARG A 290 -8.13 -16.28 -5.83
CA ARG A 290 -6.75 -16.73 -5.99
C ARG A 290 -6.59 -17.84 -7.03
N ALA A 291 -7.57 -18.75 -7.13
CA ALA A 291 -7.48 -19.89 -8.01
C ALA A 291 -7.81 -19.58 -9.47
N THR A 292 -8.80 -18.68 -9.70
CA THR A 292 -9.27 -18.37 -11.07
C THR A 292 -8.73 -17.05 -11.62
N GLY A 293 -8.26 -16.15 -10.76
CA GLY A 293 -7.87 -14.78 -11.15
C GLY A 293 -9.07 -13.88 -11.48
N GLU A 294 -10.28 -14.30 -11.22
CA GLU A 294 -11.48 -13.49 -11.47
C GLU A 294 -11.68 -12.43 -10.41
N LEU A 295 -12.06 -11.22 -10.84
CA LEU A 295 -12.42 -10.15 -9.93
C LEU A 295 -13.73 -10.49 -9.22
N PHE A 296 -13.68 -10.59 -7.90
CA PHE A 296 -14.84 -10.90 -7.09
C PHE A 296 -15.59 -9.62 -6.65
N HIS A 297 -14.85 -8.63 -6.11
CA HIS A 297 -15.42 -7.39 -5.59
C HIS A 297 -14.43 -6.24 -5.65
N THR A 298 -14.95 -5.01 -5.70
CA THR A 298 -14.18 -3.77 -5.62
C THR A 298 -14.72 -2.91 -4.48
N PHE A 299 -13.86 -2.65 -3.49
CA PHE A 299 -14.16 -1.72 -2.42
C PHE A 299 -13.81 -0.29 -2.84
N SER A 300 -14.83 0.57 -2.86
CA SER A 300 -14.73 2.00 -3.15
C SER A 300 -14.89 2.82 -1.88
N GLY A 301 -13.95 3.73 -1.65
CA GLY A 301 -14.01 4.60 -0.49
C GLY A 301 -12.92 5.65 -0.46
N HIS A 302 -11.69 5.30 -0.80
CA HIS A 302 -10.61 6.26 -0.95
C HIS A 302 -10.89 7.23 -2.09
N PHE A 303 -10.40 8.46 -1.98
CA PHE A 303 -10.55 9.51 -3.00
C PHE A 303 -9.21 9.99 -3.56
N GLU A 304 -8.14 9.30 -3.19
CA GLU A 304 -6.80 9.40 -3.73
C GLU A 304 -6.16 8.01 -3.77
N GLU A 305 -4.99 7.91 -4.38
CA GLU A 305 -4.21 6.69 -4.55
C GLU A 305 -4.11 5.85 -3.26
N VAL A 306 -4.42 4.57 -3.35
CA VAL A 306 -4.22 3.60 -2.28
C VAL A 306 -2.75 3.18 -2.29
N THR A 307 -2.02 3.54 -1.22
CA THR A 307 -0.55 3.36 -1.13
C THR A 307 -0.13 2.02 -0.55
N GLY A 308 -1.01 1.36 0.18
CA GLY A 308 -0.70 0.07 0.79
C GLY A 308 -1.90 -0.60 1.40
N ILE A 309 -1.77 -1.90 1.61
CA ILE A 309 -2.74 -2.77 2.27
C ILE A 309 -2.05 -3.66 3.29
N LEU A 310 -2.80 -4.03 4.32
CA LEU A 310 -2.37 -4.95 5.36
C LEU A 310 -3.53 -5.88 5.72
N LEU A 311 -3.26 -7.15 5.90
CA LEU A 311 -4.22 -8.11 6.43
C LEU A 311 -4.11 -8.20 7.95
N VAL A 312 -5.22 -8.00 8.64
CA VAL A 312 -5.34 -8.18 10.09
C VAL A 312 -6.48 -9.18 10.32
N GLY A 313 -6.15 -10.44 10.54
CA GLY A 313 -7.12 -11.53 10.54
C GLY A 313 -7.87 -11.61 9.22
N SER A 314 -9.19 -11.52 9.24
CA SER A 314 -10.07 -11.49 8.05
C SER A 314 -10.43 -10.08 7.58
N THR A 315 -9.67 -9.06 8.01
CA THR A 315 -9.91 -7.67 7.63
C THR A 315 -8.75 -7.14 6.80
N VAL A 316 -9.06 -6.52 5.68
CA VAL A 316 -8.11 -5.71 4.91
C VAL A 316 -8.09 -4.31 5.50
N VAL A 317 -6.92 -3.81 5.83
CA VAL A 317 -6.68 -2.43 6.21
C VAL A 317 -5.98 -1.75 5.06
N SER A 318 -6.60 -0.76 4.44
CA SER A 318 -6.04 0.01 3.34
C SER A 318 -5.67 1.42 3.78
N ILE A 319 -4.59 1.94 3.22
CA ILE A 319 -4.07 3.30 3.47
C ILE A 319 -3.93 4.07 2.17
N SER A 320 -4.08 5.39 2.24
CA SER A 320 -4.05 6.25 1.05
C SER A 320 -3.37 7.59 1.32
N ILE A 321 -2.98 8.25 0.24
CA ILE A 321 -2.55 9.65 0.28
C ILE A 321 -3.72 10.62 0.56
N ASP A 322 -4.96 10.13 0.65
CA ASP A 322 -6.11 10.88 1.18
C ASP A 322 -6.08 11.06 2.70
N ALA A 323 -5.01 10.57 3.35
CA ALA A 323 -4.82 10.61 4.80
C ALA A 323 -5.85 9.78 5.59
N THR A 324 -6.45 8.76 4.97
CA THR A 324 -7.37 7.86 5.68
C THR A 324 -6.83 6.43 5.73
N ILE A 325 -7.17 5.73 6.82
CA ILE A 325 -7.08 4.29 6.97
C ILE A 325 -8.50 3.76 6.85
N ARG A 326 -8.73 2.73 6.02
CA ARG A 326 -10.03 2.10 5.88
C ARG A 326 -9.95 0.59 6.11
N GLN A 327 -11.07 0.00 6.54
CA GLN A 327 -11.14 -1.40 6.93
C GLN A 327 -12.24 -2.11 6.16
N TRP A 328 -11.94 -3.29 5.60
CA TRP A 328 -12.84 -4.05 4.75
C TRP A 328 -12.86 -5.51 5.20
N SER A 329 -14.03 -6.06 5.45
CA SER A 329 -14.18 -7.44 5.85
C SER A 329 -14.05 -8.39 4.67
N LEU A 330 -13.20 -9.41 4.81
CA LEU A 330 -13.10 -10.54 3.87
C LEU A 330 -13.87 -11.78 4.33
N ARG A 331 -14.68 -11.67 5.39
CA ARG A 331 -15.55 -12.76 5.82
C ARG A 331 -16.55 -13.06 4.70
N PRO A 332 -16.79 -14.34 4.35
CA PRO A 332 -17.61 -14.69 3.19
C PRO A 332 -18.99 -14.01 3.16
N ALA A 333 -19.67 -13.97 4.32
CA ALA A 333 -21.00 -13.34 4.41
C ALA A 333 -20.97 -11.82 4.19
N ASP A 334 -19.95 -11.13 4.72
CA ASP A 334 -19.82 -9.67 4.59
C ASP A 334 -19.40 -9.31 3.16
N LEU A 335 -18.49 -10.08 2.57
CA LEU A 335 -18.00 -9.87 1.22
C LEU A 335 -19.09 -10.13 0.17
N GLN A 336 -19.93 -11.17 0.39
CA GLN A 336 -21.08 -11.45 -0.46
C GLN A 336 -22.11 -10.32 -0.38
N ARG A 337 -22.42 -9.84 0.82
CA ARG A 337 -23.32 -8.69 1.02
C ARG A 337 -22.79 -7.43 0.31
N ALA A 338 -21.52 -7.12 0.48
CA ALA A 338 -20.90 -5.96 -0.18
C ALA A 338 -21.00 -6.05 -1.71
N ARG A 339 -20.86 -7.27 -2.27
CA ARG A 339 -21.03 -7.52 -3.70
C ARG A 339 -22.47 -7.28 -4.16
N GLU A 340 -23.45 -7.79 -3.42
CA GLU A 340 -24.89 -7.62 -3.72
C GLU A 340 -25.31 -6.15 -3.65
N GLU A 341 -24.87 -5.42 -2.63
CA GLU A 341 -25.11 -3.97 -2.49
C GLU A 341 -24.50 -3.17 -3.64
N ALA A 342 -23.30 -3.54 -4.10
CA ALA A 342 -22.66 -2.88 -5.23
C ALA A 342 -23.39 -3.17 -6.56
N GLN A 343 -23.92 -4.37 -6.74
CA GLN A 343 -24.74 -4.73 -7.90
C GLN A 343 -26.07 -3.98 -7.92
N ASN A 344 -26.74 -3.90 -6.77
CA ASN A 344 -28.02 -3.19 -6.65
C ASN A 344 -27.86 -1.69 -6.96
N LYS A 345 -26.80 -1.05 -6.45
CA LYS A 345 -26.51 0.36 -6.78
C LYS A 345 -26.27 0.59 -8.27
N LYS A 346 -25.55 -0.31 -8.94
CA LYS A 346 -25.36 -0.21 -10.39
C LYS A 346 -26.68 -0.34 -11.15
N ASN A 347 -27.51 -1.28 -10.74
CA ASN A 347 -28.82 -1.47 -11.37
C ASN A 347 -29.76 -0.27 -11.16
N GLU A 348 -29.66 0.43 -10.01
CA GLU A 348 -30.41 1.67 -9.74
C GLU A 348 -29.89 2.85 -10.57
N GLU A 349 -28.57 2.94 -10.79
CA GLU A 349 -27.96 3.99 -11.61
C GLU A 349 -28.19 3.77 -13.11
N GLU A 350 -28.32 2.51 -13.56
CA GLU A 350 -28.62 2.13 -14.96
C GLU A 350 -30.11 2.18 -15.31
N GLN A 351 -31.01 2.24 -14.32
CA GLN A 351 -32.43 2.51 -14.60
C GLN A 351 -32.52 3.97 -15.06
N PRO A 352 -33.04 4.22 -16.27
CA PRO A 352 -33.27 5.58 -16.70
C PRO A 352 -34.16 6.23 -15.65
N LYS A 353 -33.66 7.29 -15.01
CA LYS A 353 -34.55 8.19 -14.29
C LYS A 353 -35.69 8.50 -15.28
N GLN A 354 -36.88 8.02 -15.01
CA GLN A 354 -38.04 8.58 -15.67
C GLN A 354 -38.05 10.06 -15.27
N GLU A 355 -37.31 10.87 -16.04
CA GLU A 355 -37.61 12.29 -16.09
C GLU A 355 -39.08 12.35 -16.46
N SER A 356 -39.92 12.81 -15.54
CA SER A 356 -41.27 13.19 -15.91
C SER A 356 -41.08 14.14 -17.08
N MET A 357 -41.56 13.75 -18.26
CA MET A 357 -41.49 14.62 -19.44
C MET A 357 -42.38 15.87 -19.26
N LEU A 358 -42.94 16.03 -18.09
CA LEU A 358 -43.77 17.14 -17.67
C LEU A 358 -42.90 18.12 -16.87
N THR A 359 -42.98 19.37 -17.26
CA THR A 359 -42.40 20.46 -16.47
C THR A 359 -43.16 20.60 -15.15
N GLU A 360 -42.54 21.23 -14.12
CA GLU A 360 -43.23 21.48 -12.83
C GLU A 360 -44.58 22.24 -13.01
N GLU A 361 -44.75 23.01 -14.10
CA GLU A 361 -46.00 23.66 -14.48
C GLU A 361 -47.02 22.65 -15.02
N GLU A 362 -46.61 21.73 -15.88
CA GLU A 362 -47.48 20.68 -16.43
C GLU A 362 -47.90 19.66 -15.36
N GLU A 363 -47.01 19.33 -14.38
CA GLU A 363 -47.38 18.49 -13.24
C GLU A 363 -48.42 19.20 -12.33
N ARG A 364 -48.34 20.51 -12.17
CA ARG A 364 -49.33 21.31 -11.43
C ARG A 364 -50.66 21.39 -12.13
N GLU A 365 -50.66 21.63 -13.45
CA GLU A 365 -51.88 21.64 -14.25
C GLU A 365 -52.58 20.28 -14.28
N LEU A 366 -51.80 19.17 -14.29
CA LEU A 366 -52.36 17.83 -14.23
C LEU A 366 -52.93 17.50 -12.85
N ALA A 367 -52.31 17.98 -11.77
CA ALA A 367 -52.83 17.84 -10.42
C ALA A 367 -54.12 18.64 -10.19
N GLU A 368 -54.21 19.88 -10.71
CA GLU A 368 -55.45 20.69 -10.67
C GLU A 368 -56.57 20.06 -11.47
N LEU A 369 -56.29 19.46 -12.63
CA LEU A 369 -57.32 18.76 -13.45
C LEU A 369 -57.81 17.48 -12.78
N MET A 370 -57.03 16.83 -11.93
CA MET A 370 -57.47 15.62 -11.21
C MET A 370 -58.26 15.93 -9.93
N GLU A 371 -58.19 17.15 -9.38
CA GLU A 371 -58.97 17.60 -8.23
C GLU A 371 -60.39 18.11 -8.62
N ASP A 372 -60.61 18.48 -9.89
CA ASP A 372 -61.92 18.97 -10.37
C ASP A 372 -62.89 17.85 -10.80
N ASP A 373 -62.48 16.57 -10.77
CA ASP A 373 -63.31 15.39 -11.15
C ASP A 373 -63.84 14.60 -9.93
N GLU A 374 -63.72 15.08 -8.68
CA GLU A 374 -64.42 14.60 -7.50
C GLU A 374 -65.53 15.62 -7.08
#